data_13213753122505fa7df43102c94c96f3
#
_entry.id   13213753122505fa7df43102c94c96f3
#
_cell.length_a   1.000
_cell.length_b   1.000
_cell.length_c   1.000
_cell.angle_alpha   90.00
_cell.angle_beta   90.00
_cell.angle_gamma   90.00
#
_symmetry.space_group_name_H-M   'P 1'
#
loop_
_entity.id
_entity.type
_entity.pdbx_description
1 polymer ?
#
loop_
_entity_poly.entity_id
_entity_poly.type
_entity_poly.pdbx_seq_one_letter_code
_entity_poly.pdbx_strand_id
1 'polypeptide(L)'
;MSFECSGVIDLTSLKAIEGVQAIMLVGQTGNMGGYAVADVLTAKTIPSGKLTDTWARSYEDYPSSATFSHRDGNLDDEYYSDGIYVGYRYFDTFGVMPLYCFGYGKSYTEFEIKTMNVTADEKQVQVEVEVTNIW
;
A
#
# COMPACT_ATOMS: atom_id res chain seq x y z
N MET A 1 -2.84 -7.15 14.72
CA MET A 1 -2.13 -5.95 15.20
C MET A 1 -2.54 -4.77 14.33
N SER A 2 -2.86 -3.61 14.92
CA SER A 2 -3.25 -2.39 14.21
C SER A 2 -2.21 -1.30 14.39
N PHE A 3 -1.99 -0.49 13.36
CA PHE A 3 -1.06 0.63 13.37
C PHE A 3 -1.75 1.89 12.91
N GLU A 4 -1.51 2.96 13.64
CA GLU A 4 -1.88 4.31 13.26
C GLU A 4 -0.60 5.06 12.87
N CYS A 5 -0.37 5.22 11.57
CA CYS A 5 0.78 5.94 11.03
C CYS A 5 0.41 6.67 9.74
N SER A 6 1.17 7.70 9.43
CA SER A 6 0.92 8.56 8.26
C SER A 6 1.68 8.15 7.00
N GLY A 7 2.45 7.08 7.05
CA GLY A 7 3.28 6.66 5.92
C GLY A 7 3.68 5.19 5.98
N VAL A 8 4.61 4.84 5.13
CA VAL A 8 5.17 3.49 5.05
C VAL A 8 6.05 3.20 6.28
N ILE A 9 5.92 2.01 6.83
CA ILE A 9 6.73 1.51 7.94
C ILE A 9 7.40 0.19 7.58
N ASP A 10 8.55 -0.08 8.18
CA ASP A 10 9.20 -1.38 8.07
C ASP A 10 8.45 -2.42 8.91
N LEU A 11 7.95 -3.46 8.25
CA LEU A 11 7.21 -4.56 8.89
C LEU A 11 8.07 -5.81 9.14
N THR A 12 9.35 -5.76 8.88
CA THR A 12 10.25 -6.92 8.96
C THR A 12 10.20 -7.57 10.35
N SER A 13 10.35 -6.77 11.40
CA SER A 13 10.31 -7.24 12.78
C SER A 13 8.95 -7.78 13.18
N LEU A 14 7.87 -7.19 12.70
CA LEU A 14 6.51 -7.63 13.01
C LEU A 14 6.14 -8.96 12.37
N LYS A 15 6.57 -9.17 11.13
CA LYS A 15 6.34 -10.43 10.40
C LYS A 15 7.13 -11.59 11.00
N ALA A 16 8.21 -11.30 11.72
CA ALA A 16 9.01 -12.31 12.42
C ALA A 16 8.39 -12.77 13.75
N ILE A 17 7.37 -12.07 14.27
CA ILE A 17 6.71 -12.44 15.52
C ILE A 17 5.77 -13.62 15.28
N GLU A 18 6.05 -14.73 15.94
CA GLU A 18 5.16 -15.91 15.90
C GLU A 18 3.77 -15.56 16.45
N GLY A 19 2.72 -16.03 15.76
CA GLY A 19 1.33 -15.78 16.14
C GLY A 19 0.71 -14.50 15.55
N VAL A 20 1.47 -13.64 14.86
CA VAL A 20 0.90 -12.52 14.11
C VAL A 20 0.29 -13.04 12.80
N GLN A 21 -1.04 -13.16 12.76
CA GLN A 21 -1.77 -13.70 11.61
C GLN A 21 -2.30 -12.60 10.66
N ALA A 22 -2.52 -11.39 11.18
CA ALA A 22 -3.01 -10.27 10.39
C ALA A 22 -2.43 -8.94 10.87
N ILE A 23 -2.25 -8.03 9.93
CA ILE A 23 -1.81 -6.66 10.18
C ILE A 23 -2.84 -5.72 9.55
N MET A 24 -3.32 -4.75 10.32
CA MET A 24 -4.24 -3.71 9.86
C MET A 24 -3.53 -2.36 9.91
N LEU A 25 -3.46 -1.69 8.77
CA LEU A 25 -3.04 -0.29 8.68
C LEU A 25 -4.28 0.59 8.83
N VAL A 26 -4.32 1.39 9.90
CA VAL A 26 -5.48 2.21 10.24
C VAL A 26 -5.36 3.63 9.71
N GLY A 27 -4.14 4.13 9.53
CA GLY A 27 -3.88 5.53 9.15
C GLY A 27 -4.22 6.48 10.30
N GLN A 28 -4.54 7.72 9.97
CA GLN A 28 -4.91 8.77 10.92
C GLN A 28 -6.42 9.03 10.84
N THR A 29 -7.17 8.33 11.67
CA THR A 29 -8.63 8.23 11.56
C THR A 29 -9.43 9.28 12.34
N GLY A 30 -8.75 10.16 13.08
CA GLY A 30 -9.40 11.20 13.88
C GLY A 30 -10.24 10.63 15.04
N ASN A 31 -11.15 11.47 15.57
CA ASN A 31 -11.86 11.19 16.82
C ASN A 31 -12.76 9.94 16.80
N MET A 32 -13.23 9.52 15.64
CA MET A 32 -14.10 8.35 15.48
C MET A 32 -13.35 7.07 15.09
N GLY A 33 -12.03 7.13 15.01
CA GLY A 33 -11.18 6.03 14.54
C GLY A 33 -11.36 4.74 15.32
N GLY A 34 -11.48 4.82 16.64
CA GLY A 34 -11.70 3.64 17.48
C GLY A 34 -12.98 2.87 17.13
N TYR A 35 -14.06 3.57 16.81
CA TYR A 35 -15.30 2.94 16.36
C TYR A 35 -15.14 2.27 15.00
N ALA A 36 -14.49 2.95 14.04
CA ALA A 36 -14.23 2.38 12.73
C ALA A 36 -13.38 1.10 12.80
N VAL A 37 -12.33 1.11 13.63
CA VAL A 37 -11.50 -0.08 13.88
C VAL A 37 -12.32 -1.22 14.50
N ALA A 38 -13.14 -0.92 15.50
CA ALA A 38 -14.00 -1.90 16.15
C ALA A 38 -15.01 -2.52 15.16
N ASP A 39 -15.61 -1.69 14.32
CA ASP A 39 -16.57 -2.15 13.30
C ASP A 39 -15.92 -3.10 12.27
N VAL A 40 -14.67 -2.82 11.87
CA VAL A 40 -13.91 -3.71 10.99
C VAL A 40 -13.54 -5.00 11.72
N LEU A 41 -12.99 -4.92 12.94
CA LEU A 41 -12.56 -6.11 13.70
C LEU A 41 -13.70 -7.04 14.06
N THR A 42 -14.91 -6.50 14.23
CA THR A 42 -16.12 -7.29 14.51
C THR A 42 -16.88 -7.71 13.26
N ALA A 43 -16.32 -7.48 12.07
CA ALA A 43 -16.94 -7.75 10.77
C ALA A 43 -18.29 -7.04 10.55
N LYS A 44 -18.58 -5.97 11.30
CA LYS A 44 -19.74 -5.12 11.06
C LYS A 44 -19.56 -4.29 9.80
N THR A 45 -18.29 -3.96 9.47
CA THR A 45 -17.90 -3.30 8.23
C THR A 45 -16.78 -4.09 7.57
N ILE A 46 -16.81 -4.20 6.25
CA ILE A 46 -15.80 -4.91 5.46
C ILE A 46 -14.62 -3.96 5.19
N PRO A 47 -13.35 -4.39 5.44
CA PRO A 47 -12.20 -3.60 5.06
C PRO A 47 -12.09 -3.55 3.53
N SER A 48 -12.17 -2.36 2.96
CA SER A 48 -12.09 -2.11 1.52
C SER A 48 -10.91 -1.23 1.11
N GLY A 49 -10.20 -0.67 2.08
CA GLY A 49 -9.03 0.17 1.86
C GLY A 49 -7.91 -0.57 1.14
N LYS A 50 -7.20 0.18 0.29
CA LYS A 50 -6.03 -0.30 -0.46
C LYS A 50 -4.84 0.58 -0.15
N LEU A 51 -3.63 -0.01 -0.19
CA LEU A 51 -2.41 0.75 0.00
C LEU A 51 -2.23 1.80 -1.10
N THR A 52 -1.93 3.02 -0.71
CA THR A 52 -1.64 4.15 -1.60
C THR A 52 -0.16 4.24 -1.96
N ASP A 53 0.65 3.37 -1.36
CA ASP A 53 2.10 3.35 -1.52
C ASP A 53 2.60 1.93 -1.77
N THR A 54 3.78 1.81 -2.41
CA THR A 54 4.50 0.55 -2.52
C THR A 54 5.38 0.37 -1.30
N TRP A 55 5.22 -0.75 -0.61
CA TRP A 55 5.97 -1.06 0.60
C TRP A 55 7.13 -1.99 0.30
N ALA A 56 8.34 -1.56 0.57
CA ALA A 56 9.56 -2.34 0.41
C ALA A 56 9.63 -3.51 1.39
N ARG A 57 10.48 -4.48 1.12
CA ARG A 57 10.79 -5.57 2.04
C ARG A 57 11.74 -5.12 3.13
N SER A 58 12.68 -4.25 2.78
CA SER A 58 13.65 -3.61 3.66
C SER A 58 13.68 -2.12 3.39
N TYR A 59 14.06 -1.32 4.37
CA TYR A 59 14.22 0.12 4.19
C TYR A 59 15.25 0.46 3.11
N GLU A 60 16.30 -0.34 3.00
CA GLU A 60 17.38 -0.19 2.03
C GLU A 60 16.93 -0.39 0.57
N ASP A 61 15.77 -0.99 0.35
CA ASP A 61 15.19 -1.17 -0.99
C ASP A 61 14.60 0.13 -1.58
N TYR A 62 14.45 1.19 -0.77
CA TYR A 62 14.02 2.48 -1.28
C TYR A 62 15.18 3.26 -1.89
N PRO A 63 15.00 3.94 -3.05
CA PRO A 63 16.08 4.63 -3.76
C PRO A 63 16.75 5.73 -2.92
N SER A 64 15.99 6.42 -2.07
CA SER A 64 16.48 7.49 -1.19
C SER A 64 16.96 7.01 0.18
N SER A 65 16.97 5.72 0.45
CA SER A 65 17.27 5.16 1.78
C SER A 65 18.62 5.58 2.36
N ALA A 66 19.61 5.85 1.51
CA ALA A 66 20.95 6.22 1.94
C ALA A 66 21.07 7.69 2.40
N THR A 67 20.22 8.58 1.86
CA THR A 67 20.30 10.04 2.08
C THR A 67 19.17 10.58 2.92
N PHE A 68 17.97 9.99 2.81
CA PHE A 68 16.76 10.46 3.50
C PHE A 68 16.98 10.67 5.00
N SER A 69 16.46 11.80 5.49
CA SER A 69 16.57 12.21 6.90
C SER A 69 18.03 12.36 7.36
N HIS A 70 18.87 12.97 6.50
CA HIS A 70 20.28 13.29 6.78
C HIS A 70 21.17 12.07 7.08
N ARG A 71 20.82 10.89 6.59
CA ARG A 71 21.63 9.67 6.79
C ARG A 71 23.00 9.73 6.13
N ASP A 72 23.18 10.59 5.14
CA ASP A 72 24.46 10.90 4.50
C ASP A 72 25.34 11.84 5.32
N GLY A 73 24.84 12.34 6.46
CA GLY A 73 25.54 13.28 7.34
C GLY A 73 25.43 14.75 6.94
N ASN A 74 24.75 15.06 5.85
CA ASN A 74 24.43 16.45 5.47
C ASN A 74 23.20 16.92 6.27
N LEU A 75 23.38 17.92 7.12
CA LEU A 75 22.31 18.49 7.95
C LEU A 75 21.67 19.74 7.36
N ASP A 76 22.25 20.29 6.30
CA ASP A 76 21.83 21.56 5.73
C ASP A 76 20.92 21.38 4.49
N ASP A 77 21.15 20.30 3.72
CA ASP A 77 20.44 20.07 2.46
C ASP A 77 19.84 18.65 2.41
N GLU A 78 18.65 18.53 1.85
CA GLU A 78 18.00 17.25 1.50
C GLU A 78 17.81 17.19 -0.02
N TYR A 79 18.34 16.16 -0.66
CA TYR A 79 18.30 16.02 -2.12
C TYR A 79 17.23 15.02 -2.56
N TYR A 80 16.25 15.51 -3.33
CA TYR A 80 15.23 14.66 -3.97
C TYR A 80 15.75 14.04 -5.26
N SER A 81 16.54 12.97 -5.11
CA SER A 81 17.24 12.34 -6.23
C SER A 81 16.40 11.32 -7.01
N ASP A 82 15.22 10.95 -6.52
CA ASP A 82 14.40 9.89 -7.12
C ASP A 82 13.83 10.25 -8.50
N GLY A 83 13.68 11.54 -8.80
CA GLY A 83 13.12 12.02 -10.06
C GLY A 83 11.71 11.45 -10.28
N ILE A 84 11.50 10.80 -11.44
CA ILE A 84 10.22 10.15 -11.76
C ILE A 84 10.07 8.76 -11.14
N TYR A 85 11.13 8.21 -10.59
CA TYR A 85 11.17 6.84 -10.05
C TYR A 85 10.76 6.80 -8.58
N VAL A 86 9.52 7.22 -8.31
CA VAL A 86 8.92 7.24 -6.98
C VAL A 86 7.90 6.10 -6.85
N GLY A 87 7.91 5.40 -5.72
CA GLY A 87 6.97 4.33 -5.42
C GLY A 87 7.04 3.19 -6.46
N TYR A 88 5.90 2.70 -6.93
CA TYR A 88 5.82 1.57 -7.87
C TYR A 88 6.66 1.76 -9.15
N ARG A 89 6.85 2.99 -9.61
CA ARG A 89 7.68 3.26 -10.81
C ARG A 89 9.12 2.82 -10.61
N TYR A 90 9.68 3.03 -9.43
CA TYR A 90 11.01 2.54 -9.09
C TYR A 90 11.03 1.02 -9.04
N PHE A 91 10.14 0.41 -8.26
CA PHE A 91 10.12 -1.03 -8.04
C PHE A 91 9.93 -1.80 -9.35
N ASP A 92 8.99 -1.36 -10.20
CA ASP A 92 8.71 -2.02 -11.49
C ASP A 92 9.86 -1.81 -12.49
N THR A 93 10.42 -0.58 -12.58
CA THR A 93 11.47 -0.28 -13.56
C THR A 93 12.77 -1.01 -13.26
N PHE A 94 13.16 -1.09 -11.99
CA PHE A 94 14.42 -1.69 -11.56
C PHE A 94 14.28 -3.14 -11.10
N GLY A 95 13.10 -3.72 -11.19
CA GLY A 95 12.84 -5.13 -10.83
C GLY A 95 13.00 -5.41 -9.34
N VAL A 96 12.83 -4.41 -8.48
CA VAL A 96 12.89 -4.58 -7.03
C VAL A 96 11.58 -5.18 -6.53
N MET A 97 11.62 -6.33 -5.89
CA MET A 97 10.41 -7.02 -5.42
C MET A 97 9.87 -6.37 -4.15
N PRO A 98 8.70 -5.74 -4.16
CA PRO A 98 8.12 -5.13 -2.97
C PRO A 98 7.62 -6.17 -1.96
N LEU A 99 7.38 -5.74 -0.73
CA LEU A 99 6.65 -6.51 0.27
C LEU A 99 5.14 -6.48 -0.04
N TYR A 100 4.62 -5.29 -0.30
CA TYR A 100 3.26 -5.06 -0.77
C TYR A 100 3.28 -4.00 -1.88
N CYS A 101 2.63 -4.29 -2.99
CA CYS A 101 2.53 -3.34 -4.10
C CYS A 101 1.46 -2.26 -3.82
N PHE A 102 1.56 -1.16 -4.54
CA PHE A 102 0.48 -0.17 -4.63
C PHE A 102 -0.86 -0.85 -4.93
N GLY A 103 -1.91 -0.46 -4.25
CA GLY A 103 -3.24 -1.04 -4.41
C GLY A 103 -3.46 -2.36 -3.66
N TYR A 104 -2.46 -2.87 -2.94
CA TYR A 104 -2.64 -4.07 -2.13
C TYR A 104 -3.60 -3.83 -0.97
N GLY A 105 -4.41 -4.83 -0.66
CA GLY A 105 -5.28 -4.86 0.51
C GLY A 105 -6.22 -6.04 0.43
N LYS A 106 -6.38 -6.74 1.56
CA LYS A 106 -7.32 -7.85 1.70
C LYS A 106 -8.67 -7.35 2.20
N SER A 107 -9.70 -8.07 1.83
CA SER A 107 -11.06 -7.88 2.30
C SER A 107 -11.54 -9.15 3.00
N TYR A 108 -12.76 -9.12 3.58
CA TYR A 108 -13.43 -10.32 4.09
C TYR A 108 -14.22 -11.05 3.00
N THR A 109 -14.22 -10.51 1.78
CA THR A 109 -14.87 -11.09 0.60
C THR A 109 -13.92 -11.01 -0.59
N GLU A 110 -14.14 -11.86 -1.59
CA GLU A 110 -13.34 -11.88 -2.81
C GLU A 110 -14.23 -11.56 -4.01
N PHE A 111 -13.62 -10.91 -5.01
CA PHE A 111 -14.29 -10.53 -6.24
C PHE A 111 -13.52 -11.05 -7.44
N GLU A 112 -14.24 -11.65 -8.37
CA GLU A 112 -13.74 -11.91 -9.71
C GLU A 112 -14.09 -10.71 -10.60
N ILE A 113 -13.10 -10.22 -11.35
CA ILE A 113 -13.26 -9.12 -12.29
C ILE A 113 -12.93 -9.63 -13.69
N LYS A 114 -13.90 -9.56 -14.60
CA LYS A 114 -13.79 -10.03 -15.96
C LYS A 114 -13.98 -8.88 -16.95
N THR A 115 -12.99 -8.63 -17.79
CA THR A 115 -13.15 -7.65 -18.88
C THR A 115 -14.06 -8.24 -19.95
N MET A 116 -15.19 -7.57 -20.18
CA MET A 116 -16.19 -8.00 -21.17
C MET A 116 -15.96 -7.35 -22.52
N ASN A 117 -15.64 -6.06 -22.52
CA ASN A 117 -15.43 -5.30 -23.73
C ASN A 117 -14.45 -4.14 -23.52
N VAL A 118 -13.70 -3.80 -24.55
CA VAL A 118 -12.84 -2.61 -24.57
C VAL A 118 -13.03 -1.90 -25.90
N THR A 119 -13.42 -0.64 -25.85
CA THR A 119 -13.51 0.24 -27.01
C THR A 119 -12.65 1.47 -26.80
N ALA A 120 -11.99 1.93 -27.85
CA ALA A 120 -11.13 3.12 -27.79
C ALA A 120 -11.37 3.99 -29.01
N ASP A 121 -11.38 5.30 -28.79
CA ASP A 121 -11.33 6.31 -29.84
C ASP A 121 -10.17 7.30 -29.55
N GLU A 122 -10.06 8.39 -30.33
CA GLU A 122 -8.98 9.37 -30.17
C GLU A 122 -9.02 10.13 -28.83
N LYS A 123 -10.12 10.08 -28.08
CA LYS A 123 -10.34 10.89 -26.89
C LYS A 123 -10.55 10.07 -25.60
N GLN A 124 -11.03 8.83 -25.73
CA GLN A 124 -11.39 8.02 -24.57
C GLN A 124 -11.20 6.53 -24.85
N VAL A 125 -10.97 5.82 -23.74
CA VAL A 125 -11.03 4.37 -23.67
C VAL A 125 -12.17 3.99 -22.74
N GLN A 126 -13.11 3.17 -23.23
CA GLN A 126 -14.20 2.62 -22.43
C GLN A 126 -13.95 1.15 -22.19
N VAL A 127 -13.97 0.76 -20.94
CA VAL A 127 -13.80 -0.63 -20.50
C VAL A 127 -15.06 -1.06 -19.76
N GLU A 128 -15.68 -2.14 -20.23
CA GLU A 128 -16.82 -2.79 -19.57
C GLU A 128 -16.31 -4.01 -18.82
N VAL A 129 -16.64 -4.07 -17.54
CA VAL A 129 -16.21 -5.17 -16.66
C VAL A 129 -17.41 -5.79 -15.95
N GLU A 130 -17.40 -7.10 -15.82
CA GLU A 130 -18.28 -7.85 -14.93
C GLU A 130 -17.57 -8.05 -13.60
N VAL A 131 -18.23 -7.70 -12.51
CA VAL A 131 -17.71 -7.90 -11.15
C VAL A 131 -18.63 -8.86 -10.42
N THR A 132 -18.09 -10.01 -10.05
CA THR A 132 -18.82 -11.06 -9.33
C THR A 132 -18.23 -11.23 -7.93
N ASN A 133 -19.08 -11.15 -6.91
CA ASN A 133 -18.68 -11.56 -5.56
C ASN A 133 -18.70 -13.09 -5.51
N ILE A 134 -17.54 -13.71 -5.25
CA ILE A 134 -17.35 -15.16 -5.28
C ILE A 134 -17.30 -15.79 -3.88
N TRP A 135 -17.71 -15.02 -2.87
CA TRP A 135 -17.73 -15.47 -1.47
C TRP A 135 -19.10 -15.43 -0.86
#